data_888a487d22f31f209143c3afa67eb066
#
_entry.id   888a487d22f31f209143c3afa67eb066
#
_cell.length_a   1.000
_cell.length_b   1.000
_cell.length_c   1.000
_cell.angle_alpha   90.00
_cell.angle_beta   90.00
_cell.angle_gamma   90.00
#
_symmetry.space_group_name_H-M   'P 1'
#
loop_
_entity.id
_entity.type
_entity.pdbx_description
1 polymer ?
#
loop_
_entity_poly.entity_id
_entity_poly.type
_entity_poly.pdbx_seq_one_letter_code
_entity_poly.pdbx_strand_id
1 'polypeptide(L)' 'MKTKTRFGVLICNQLSKMGKNQKDLAQESGLSPFYVSEILNGKHNPSVRAVYNISKAIGISIEELTKTLLDES' A
#
# COMPACT_ATOMS: atom_id res chain seq x y z
N MET A 1 14.05 7.66 13.46
CA MET A 1 12.63 7.45 13.61
C MET A 1 12.06 6.66 12.44
N LYS A 2 11.31 5.68 12.77
CA LYS A 2 10.72 4.80 11.80
C LYS A 2 9.46 5.43 11.21
N THR A 3 9.36 5.46 9.92
CA THR A 3 8.19 6.02 9.29
C THR A 3 7.41 4.93 8.54
N LYS A 4 7.81 4.64 7.32
CA LYS A 4 7.07 3.69 6.51
C LYS A 4 7.95 2.52 6.12
N THR A 5 7.33 1.37 5.88
CA THR A 5 8.00 0.20 5.35
C THR A 5 8.32 0.42 3.88
N ARG A 6 9.09 -0.50 3.30
CA ARG A 6 9.34 -0.45 1.86
C ARG A 6 8.05 -0.53 1.07
N PHE A 7 7.12 -1.36 1.54
CA PHE A 7 5.81 -1.47 0.95
C PHE A 7 5.11 -0.11 0.97
N GLY A 8 5.14 0.55 2.13
CA GLY A 8 4.49 1.85 2.27
C GLY A 8 5.15 2.92 1.42
N VAL A 9 6.48 2.92 1.34
CA VAL A 9 7.21 3.91 0.55
C VAL A 9 6.88 3.74 -0.93
N LEU A 10 6.87 2.50 -1.41
CA LEU A 10 6.57 2.23 -2.81
C LEU A 10 5.18 2.74 -3.18
N ILE A 11 4.20 2.44 -2.33
CA ILE A 11 2.82 2.84 -2.60
C ILE A 11 2.67 4.36 -2.52
N CYS A 12 3.26 4.98 -1.50
CA CYS A 12 3.14 6.42 -1.35
C CYS A 12 3.81 7.17 -2.51
N ASN A 13 4.95 6.66 -2.98
CA ASN A 13 5.59 7.28 -4.13
C ASN A 13 4.72 7.18 -5.37
N GLN A 14 4.07 6.03 -5.56
CA GLN A 14 3.20 5.86 -6.71
C GLN A 14 1.98 6.75 -6.61
N LEU A 15 1.40 6.86 -5.43
CA LEU A 15 0.26 7.75 -5.22
C LEU A 15 0.64 9.20 -5.53
N SER A 16 1.82 9.60 -5.09
CA SER A 16 2.30 10.96 -5.35
C SER A 16 2.40 11.22 -6.85
N LYS A 17 2.92 10.25 -7.60
CA LYS A 17 3.01 10.38 -9.05
C LYS A 17 1.65 10.49 -9.70
N MET A 18 0.63 9.88 -9.10
CA MET A 18 -0.72 9.91 -9.62
C MET A 18 -1.53 11.09 -9.11
N GLY A 19 -0.93 11.92 -8.25
CA GLY A 19 -1.65 13.05 -7.67
C GLY A 19 -2.69 12.63 -6.67
N LYS A 20 -2.46 11.51 -5.98
CA LYS A 20 -3.43 10.94 -5.04
C LYS A 20 -2.80 10.80 -3.66
N ASN A 21 -3.68 10.64 -2.66
CA ASN A 21 -3.23 10.45 -1.28
C ASN A 21 -3.80 9.13 -0.73
N GLN A 22 -3.52 8.87 0.56
CA GLN A 22 -3.95 7.63 1.19
C GLN A 22 -5.47 7.49 1.21
N LYS A 23 -6.16 8.59 1.40
CA LYS A 23 -7.62 8.58 1.43
C LYS A 23 -8.16 8.14 0.08
N ASP A 24 -7.57 8.66 -1.00
CA ASP A 24 -7.96 8.27 -2.34
C ASP A 24 -7.71 6.78 -2.55
N LEU A 25 -6.58 6.30 -2.08
CA LEU A 25 -6.26 4.88 -2.21
C LEU A 25 -7.28 4.02 -1.48
N ALA A 26 -7.62 4.40 -0.25
CA ALA A 26 -8.59 3.64 0.53
C ALA A 26 -9.92 3.56 -0.21
N GLN A 27 -10.36 4.68 -0.76
CA GLN A 27 -11.62 4.73 -1.47
C GLN A 27 -11.60 3.86 -2.72
N GLU A 28 -10.53 3.96 -3.49
CA GLU A 28 -10.43 3.23 -4.76
C GLU A 28 -10.20 1.74 -4.57
N SER A 29 -9.57 1.36 -3.47
CA SER A 29 -9.31 -0.05 -3.19
C SER A 29 -10.40 -0.70 -2.34
N GLY A 30 -11.38 0.10 -1.88
CA GLY A 30 -12.45 -0.43 -1.07
C GLY A 30 -12.03 -0.78 0.34
N LEU A 31 -10.94 -0.18 0.82
CA LEU A 31 -10.42 -0.43 2.16
C LEU A 31 -10.69 0.79 3.04
N SER A 32 -10.69 0.59 4.36
CA SER A 32 -10.86 1.72 5.25
C SER A 32 -9.57 2.55 5.30
N PRO A 33 -9.68 3.87 5.50
CA PRO A 33 -8.48 4.70 5.63
C PRO A 33 -7.59 4.27 6.78
N PHE A 34 -8.20 3.83 7.88
CA PHE A 34 -7.43 3.37 9.03
C PHE A 34 -6.59 2.14 8.67
N TYR A 35 -7.22 1.18 7.98
CA TYR A 35 -6.52 -0.04 7.59
C TYR A 35 -5.38 0.28 6.63
N VAL A 36 -5.62 1.17 5.66
CA VAL A 36 -4.58 1.58 4.73
C VAL A 36 -3.40 2.17 5.49
N SER A 37 -3.67 3.07 6.43
CA SER A 37 -2.62 3.67 7.24
C SER A 37 -1.82 2.61 7.98
N GLU A 38 -2.49 1.63 8.58
CA GLU A 38 -1.83 0.60 9.35
C GLU A 38 -0.91 -0.26 8.51
N ILE A 39 -1.37 -0.66 7.32
CA ILE A 39 -0.54 -1.52 6.47
C ILE A 39 0.62 -0.76 5.86
N LEU A 40 0.43 0.53 5.53
CA LEU A 40 1.53 1.32 4.97
C LEU A 40 2.61 1.60 6.00
N ASN A 41 2.26 1.63 7.27
CA ASN A 41 3.20 1.87 8.35
C ASN A 41 3.73 0.60 8.98
N GLY A 42 3.36 -0.56 8.44
CA GLY A 42 3.90 -1.82 8.88
C GLY A 42 3.31 -2.36 10.16
N LYS A 43 2.18 -1.81 10.60
CA LYS A 43 1.52 -2.29 11.82
C LYS A 43 0.71 -3.55 11.59
N HIS A 44 0.30 -3.77 10.36
CA HIS A 44 -0.40 -4.99 9.95
C HIS A 44 0.13 -5.42 8.59
N ASN A 45 0.20 -6.71 8.38
CA ASN A 45 0.45 -7.22 7.04
C ASN A 45 -0.86 -7.15 6.28
N PRO A 46 -0.84 -6.66 5.04
CA PRO A 46 -2.07 -6.61 4.25
C PRO A 46 -2.51 -8.01 3.87
N SER A 47 -3.81 -8.22 3.78
CA SER A 47 -4.36 -9.46 3.29
C SER A 47 -4.07 -9.57 1.79
N VAL A 48 -4.19 -10.79 1.26
CA VAL A 48 -4.00 -11.01 -0.17
C VAL A 48 -4.98 -10.16 -0.97
N ARG A 49 -6.22 -10.09 -0.50
CA ARG A 49 -7.24 -9.27 -1.17
C ARG A 49 -6.85 -7.79 -1.16
N ALA A 50 -6.29 -7.32 -0.03
CA ALA A 50 -5.88 -5.92 0.05
C ALA A 50 -4.76 -5.62 -0.92
N VAL A 51 -3.78 -6.51 -1.02
CA VAL A 51 -2.68 -6.34 -1.97
C VAL A 51 -3.22 -6.32 -3.39
N TYR A 52 -4.13 -7.21 -3.71
CA TYR A 52 -4.73 -7.27 -5.03
C TYR A 52 -5.46 -5.96 -5.37
N ASN A 53 -6.29 -5.49 -4.42
CA ASN A 53 -7.07 -4.29 -4.65
C ASN A 53 -6.17 -3.06 -4.80
N ILE A 54 -5.12 -2.97 -3.99
CA ILE A 54 -4.16 -1.87 -4.08
C ILE A 54 -3.44 -1.91 -5.41
N SER A 55 -3.02 -3.10 -5.81
CA SER A 55 -2.34 -3.30 -7.09
C SER A 55 -3.18 -2.72 -8.24
N LYS A 56 -4.46 -3.02 -8.25
CA LYS A 56 -5.34 -2.54 -9.30
C LYS A 56 -5.55 -1.04 -9.23
N ALA A 57 -5.58 -0.50 -8.02
CA ALA A 57 -5.83 0.93 -7.84
C ALA A 57 -4.66 1.79 -8.30
N ILE A 58 -3.43 1.32 -8.11
CA ILE A 58 -2.26 2.15 -8.40
C ILE A 58 -1.41 1.65 -9.57
N GLY A 59 -1.79 0.51 -10.16
CA GLY A 59 -1.11 0.04 -11.36
C GLY A 59 0.27 -0.56 -11.13
N ILE A 60 0.54 -1.03 -9.90
CA ILE A 60 1.78 -1.75 -9.62
C ILE A 60 1.41 -3.21 -9.48
N SER A 61 2.22 -4.10 -10.05
CA SER A 61 1.90 -5.52 -10.06
C SER A 61 1.86 -6.10 -8.64
N ILE A 62 1.03 -7.11 -8.47
CA ILE A 62 0.95 -7.82 -7.19
C ILE A 62 2.32 -8.38 -6.82
N GLU A 63 3.03 -8.87 -7.82
CA GLU A 63 4.35 -9.45 -7.62
C GLU A 63 5.31 -8.43 -7.02
N GLU A 64 5.30 -7.23 -7.55
CA GLU A 64 6.19 -6.19 -7.05
C GLU A 64 5.82 -5.78 -5.63
N LEU A 65 4.54 -5.64 -5.35
CA LEU A 65 4.09 -5.31 -4.00
C LEU A 65 4.46 -6.41 -3.01
N THR A 66 4.24 -7.66 -3.40
CA THR A 66 4.57 -8.79 -2.55
C THR A 66 6.05 -8.85 -2.24
N LYS A 67 6.87 -8.52 -3.23
CA LYS A 67 8.31 -8.52 -3.06
C LYS A 67 8.76 -7.56 -1.97
N THR A 68 8.15 -6.36 -1.94
CA THR A 68 8.49 -5.40 -0.90
C THR A 68 8.08 -5.90 0.48
N LEU A 69 6.97 -6.63 0.57
CA LEU A 69 6.54 -7.21 1.84
C LEU A 69 7.51 -8.28 2.32
N LEU A 70 7.98 -9.11 1.40
CA LEU A 70 8.94 -10.15 1.75
C LEU A 70 10.27 -9.55 2.19
N ASP A 71 10.68 -8.45 1.57
CA ASP A 71 11.92 -7.78 1.92
C ASP A 71 11.89 -7.22 3.35
N GLU A 72 10.69 -6.98 3.88
CA GLU A 72 10.52 -6.45 5.22
C GLU A 72 10.57 -7.54 6.30
N SER A 73 10.55 -8.79 5.91
CA SER A 73 10.50 -9.92 6.85
C SER A 73 11.82 -10.18 7.59
#